data_db0d84f4279265ca783bbbc61d718545
#
_entry.id   db0d84f4279265ca783bbbc61d718545
#
_cell.length_a   1.000
_cell.length_b   1.000
_cell.length_c   1.000
_cell.angle_alpha   90.00
_cell.angle_beta   90.00
_cell.angle_gamma   90.00
#
_symmetry.space_group_name_H-M   'P 1'
#
loop_
_entity.id
_entity.type
_entity.pdbx_description
1 polymer ?
#
loop_
_entity_poly.entity_id
_entity_poly.type
_entity_poly.pdbx_seq_one_letter_code
_entity_poly.pdbx_strand_id
1 'polypeptide(L)'
;MRSLEKTNNLVLKGDFEEANYKEQVLSEYDNNPFIEALPPIFDEDDVLERFMVTPRITEQDKQSGTNIRYHVLKRVKNFIQPLPIHFEVERRLSTLIRRGYLARNPLDKTFLERIRLLHQLREDEKEAHKYIDKRLNYIRSTADSLSIIGISGIGKTTAIERLLLLYPQVIKHETYKAQPFNRTQIVWLKIDCPYDGSLSTMCKGFFKAIDDLLGTRYLEKYGYLNRVTSTMLLHMTSLASMYGIGVLVIDEIQHLLHSKNDQEEMLNFFVTLSNTVGIPTVLIGTSKAQQLFKGNFRQARRAASDGAIIWDRMAEESEEWEFFLETLWELQCLKTRSELTGEIKETFYEECQGITSVAVNLFILAQERALFDESNEDETITVRVLKKTAKEDMKIIQPMLNAIRKNDLKAMYKYEDIMINLDELMINHKQNTEYEGKIKAAMKERKNTLQYKRQDMIESLSVEVASLGIFDALNTVDVQKLVKKIVEKQSIDIEYNQLKLVVIQQTIELNQKQQQKILSKEKYLEIRPLLSIRNKALKMKQHPYDSLNINKYIKNPIEEFYTI
;
A
#
# COMPACT_ATOMS: atom_id res chain seq x y z
N MET A 1 12.72 8.93 -5.64
CA MET A 1 13.08 7.88 -4.68
C MET A 1 13.09 8.48 -3.28
N ARG A 2 11.96 8.75 -2.66
CA ARG A 2 11.89 8.92 -1.21
C ARG A 2 11.56 7.54 -0.66
N SER A 3 12.57 6.93 -0.10
CA SER A 3 12.63 5.54 0.28
C SER A 3 11.53 5.15 1.25
N LEU A 4 10.87 4.05 0.95
CA LEU A 4 10.09 3.24 1.90
C LEU A 4 10.97 2.65 3.04
N GLU A 5 12.16 3.20 3.29
CA GLU A 5 13.07 2.85 4.40
C GLU A 5 12.53 3.24 5.79
N LYS A 6 11.35 3.89 5.86
CA LYS A 6 10.75 4.31 7.14
C LYS A 6 9.93 3.22 7.85
N THR A 7 9.95 1.99 7.40
CA THR A 7 9.18 0.90 8.01
C THR A 7 9.77 0.34 9.33
N ASN A 8 10.81 0.96 9.86
CA ASN A 8 11.30 0.64 11.22
C ASN A 8 10.56 1.42 12.33
N ASN A 9 9.55 2.20 12.01
CA ASN A 9 8.73 2.84 13.03
C ASN A 9 7.65 1.85 13.50
N LEU A 10 7.57 1.65 14.81
CA LEU A 10 6.53 0.87 15.51
C LEU A 10 5.09 1.35 15.23
N VAL A 11 4.93 2.50 14.60
CA VAL A 11 3.63 3.09 14.25
C VAL A 11 3.62 3.38 12.75
N LEU A 12 2.58 2.90 12.04
CA LEU A 12 2.34 3.23 10.64
C LEU A 12 2.11 4.73 10.50
N LYS A 13 3.01 5.43 9.83
CA LYS A 13 2.95 6.86 9.59
C LYS A 13 3.17 7.17 8.12
N GLY A 14 2.18 7.80 7.49
CA GLY A 14 2.26 8.27 6.12
C GLY A 14 2.86 9.68 6.01
N ASP A 15 2.99 10.15 4.78
CA ASP A 15 3.55 11.46 4.48
C ASP A 15 2.53 12.59 4.75
N PHE A 16 3.09 13.77 5.12
CA PHE A 16 2.38 15.02 5.25
C PHE A 16 2.76 15.88 4.04
N GLU A 17 1.77 16.28 3.26
CA GLU A 17 1.98 17.04 2.03
C GLU A 17 1.14 18.32 2.00
N GLU A 18 1.61 19.31 1.27
CA GLU A 18 0.81 20.46 0.88
C GLU A 18 -0.03 20.11 -0.35
N ALA A 19 -1.23 20.66 -0.42
CA ALA A 19 -2.15 20.34 -1.50
C ALA A 19 -1.59 20.76 -2.86
N ASN A 20 -1.50 19.80 -3.77
CA ASN A 20 -1.12 20.01 -5.16
C ASN A 20 -2.27 19.52 -6.06
N TYR A 21 -3.11 20.45 -6.50
CA TYR A 21 -4.32 20.13 -7.25
C TYR A 21 -4.01 19.74 -8.69
N LYS A 22 -4.56 18.61 -9.12
CA LYS A 22 -4.39 18.06 -10.45
C LYS A 22 -5.74 17.96 -11.15
N GLU A 23 -5.73 18.29 -12.44
CA GLU A 23 -6.89 18.06 -13.30
C GLU A 23 -7.26 16.58 -13.30
N GLN A 24 -8.52 16.28 -13.09
CA GLN A 24 -9.00 14.91 -13.00
C GLN A 24 -9.40 14.39 -14.39
N VAL A 25 -9.27 13.07 -14.59
CA VAL A 25 -9.69 12.43 -15.86
C VAL A 25 -11.22 12.31 -15.92
N LEU A 26 -11.86 12.10 -14.77
CA LEU A 26 -13.32 11.96 -14.66
C LEU A 26 -13.93 13.29 -14.20
N SER A 27 -14.87 13.80 -14.98
CA SER A 27 -15.52 15.10 -14.73
C SER A 27 -16.25 15.17 -13.38
N GLU A 28 -16.75 14.04 -12.86
CA GLU A 28 -17.37 14.00 -11.55
C GLU A 28 -16.38 14.23 -10.38
N TYR A 29 -15.08 14.12 -10.62
CA TYR A 29 -14.03 14.37 -9.63
C TYR A 29 -13.54 15.83 -9.66
N ASP A 30 -13.89 16.57 -10.69
CA ASP A 30 -13.53 17.98 -10.82
C ASP A 30 -14.26 18.86 -9.80
N ASN A 31 -13.63 20.00 -9.48
CA ASN A 31 -14.17 20.97 -8.54
C ASN A 31 -14.36 20.42 -7.11
N ASN A 32 -13.63 19.36 -6.77
CA ASN A 32 -13.54 18.84 -5.41
C ASN A 32 -12.09 18.89 -4.94
N PRO A 33 -11.70 19.86 -4.10
CA PRO A 33 -10.31 20.02 -3.67
C PRO A 33 -9.76 18.82 -2.92
N PHE A 34 -10.61 18.02 -2.23
CA PHE A 34 -10.17 16.80 -1.57
C PHE A 34 -9.81 15.69 -2.55
N ILE A 35 -10.43 15.66 -3.74
CA ILE A 35 -10.11 14.68 -4.79
C ILE A 35 -8.94 15.18 -5.64
N GLU A 36 -8.97 16.46 -6.05
CA GLU A 36 -7.94 17.04 -6.91
C GLU A 36 -6.55 17.06 -6.25
N ALA A 37 -6.48 17.05 -4.91
CA ALA A 37 -5.22 16.98 -4.16
C ALA A 37 -4.69 15.56 -3.97
N LEU A 38 -5.46 14.52 -4.30
CA LEU A 38 -4.99 13.13 -4.23
C LEU A 38 -3.95 12.83 -5.33
N PRO A 39 -3.11 11.81 -5.14
CA PRO A 39 -2.31 11.24 -6.22
C PRO A 39 -3.20 10.86 -7.42
N PRO A 40 -2.65 10.76 -8.64
CA PRO A 40 -3.40 10.25 -9.78
C PRO A 40 -3.93 8.83 -9.49
N ILE A 41 -4.92 8.40 -10.27
CA ILE A 41 -5.32 6.99 -10.27
C ILE A 41 -4.12 6.20 -10.79
N PHE A 42 -3.63 5.28 -9.97
CA PHE A 42 -2.45 4.47 -10.31
C PHE A 42 -2.82 3.41 -11.34
N ASP A 43 -1.93 3.19 -12.29
CA ASP A 43 -1.95 2.01 -13.15
C ASP A 43 -1.26 0.81 -12.44
N GLU A 44 -1.31 -0.35 -13.07
CA GLU A 44 -0.74 -1.56 -12.51
C GLU A 44 0.80 -1.48 -12.38
N ASP A 45 1.47 -0.81 -13.31
CA ASP A 45 2.92 -0.61 -13.29
C ASP A 45 3.32 0.32 -12.14
N ASP A 46 2.56 1.39 -11.91
CA ASP A 46 2.78 2.30 -10.78
C ASP A 46 2.67 1.58 -9.43
N VAL A 47 1.64 0.73 -9.28
CA VAL A 47 1.43 -0.05 -8.06
C VAL A 47 2.55 -1.07 -7.89
N LEU A 48 2.93 -1.79 -8.94
CA LEU A 48 3.98 -2.79 -8.92
C LEU A 48 5.31 -2.19 -8.44
N GLU A 49 5.74 -1.08 -9.05
CA GLU A 49 7.01 -0.43 -8.72
C GLU A 49 7.07 0.05 -7.27
N ARG A 50 5.95 0.59 -6.76
CA ARG A 50 5.90 1.18 -5.41
C ARG A 50 5.60 0.18 -4.30
N PHE A 51 4.91 -0.90 -4.62
CA PHE A 51 4.50 -1.91 -3.64
C PHE A 51 5.58 -2.95 -3.38
N MET A 52 6.34 -3.33 -4.43
CA MET A 52 7.37 -4.36 -4.34
C MET A 52 8.50 -3.96 -3.40
N VAL A 53 8.91 -4.89 -2.53
CA VAL A 53 10.12 -4.75 -1.70
C VAL A 53 10.97 -5.99 -1.83
N THR A 54 12.12 -5.82 -2.47
CA THR A 54 13.15 -6.86 -2.54
C THR A 54 14.30 -6.46 -1.61
N PRO A 55 14.50 -7.17 -0.49
CA PRO A 55 15.60 -6.88 0.42
C PRO A 55 16.94 -7.04 -0.27
N ARG A 56 17.81 -6.05 -0.13
CA ARG A 56 19.15 -6.11 -0.71
C ARG A 56 20.04 -7.02 0.13
N ILE A 57 20.58 -8.06 -0.51
CA ILE A 57 21.61 -8.94 0.03
C ILE A 57 22.83 -8.80 -0.89
N THR A 58 23.90 -8.17 -0.39
CA THR A 58 25.12 -7.89 -1.16
C THR A 58 26.13 -9.02 -1.06
N GLU A 59 27.07 -9.10 -1.99
CA GLU A 59 28.19 -10.04 -1.88
C GLU A 59 29.03 -9.80 -0.63
N GLN A 60 29.18 -8.54 -0.20
CA GLN A 60 29.85 -8.20 1.05
C GLN A 60 29.09 -8.76 2.28
N ASP A 61 27.74 -8.71 2.26
CA ASP A 61 26.93 -9.32 3.32
C ASP A 61 27.22 -10.83 3.43
N LYS A 62 27.31 -11.53 2.28
CA LYS A 62 27.57 -12.99 2.22
C LYS A 62 28.99 -13.37 2.67
N GLN A 63 29.97 -12.48 2.47
CA GLN A 63 31.35 -12.65 2.93
C GLN A 63 31.53 -12.41 4.43
N SER A 64 30.50 -11.86 5.09
CA SER A 64 30.54 -11.56 6.52
C SER A 64 30.49 -12.81 7.39
N GLY A 65 30.90 -12.68 8.64
CA GLY A 65 30.83 -13.79 9.62
C GLY A 65 29.39 -14.21 9.91
N THR A 66 29.21 -15.43 10.44
CA THR A 66 27.90 -16.07 10.63
C THR A 66 26.90 -15.21 11.39
N ASN A 67 27.33 -14.61 12.49
CA ASN A 67 26.44 -13.76 13.29
C ASN A 67 25.92 -12.57 12.47
N ILE A 68 26.73 -11.99 11.59
CA ILE A 68 26.31 -10.90 10.72
C ILE A 68 25.35 -11.44 9.67
N ARG A 69 25.66 -12.56 9.02
CA ARG A 69 24.78 -13.21 8.04
C ARG A 69 23.42 -13.58 8.66
N TYR A 70 23.40 -14.02 9.91
CA TYR A 70 22.17 -14.25 10.65
C TYR A 70 21.29 -12.98 10.72
N HIS A 71 21.89 -11.81 10.96
CA HIS A 71 21.14 -10.54 10.92
C HIS A 71 20.71 -10.16 9.49
N VAL A 72 21.54 -10.45 8.50
CA VAL A 72 21.19 -10.21 7.07
C VAL A 72 19.97 -11.04 6.66
N LEU A 73 19.88 -12.31 7.09
CA LEU A 73 18.72 -13.16 6.84
C LEU A 73 17.40 -12.56 7.34
N LYS A 74 17.44 -11.76 8.41
CA LYS A 74 16.23 -11.10 8.92
C LYS A 74 15.70 -10.02 7.97
N ARG A 75 16.51 -9.49 7.05
CA ARG A 75 16.04 -8.57 6.02
C ARG A 75 14.98 -9.21 5.11
N VAL A 76 15.01 -10.54 4.94
CA VAL A 76 14.03 -11.30 4.14
C VAL A 76 12.61 -11.16 4.71
N LYS A 77 12.44 -10.84 6.01
CA LYS A 77 11.12 -10.49 6.58
C LYS A 77 10.45 -9.31 5.87
N ASN A 78 11.24 -8.42 5.28
CA ASN A 78 10.73 -7.25 4.57
C ASN A 78 10.42 -7.56 3.10
N PHE A 79 10.56 -8.81 2.67
CA PHE A 79 10.23 -9.22 1.30
C PHE A 79 8.73 -9.10 1.06
N ILE A 80 8.37 -8.36 0.02
CA ILE A 80 6.98 -8.21 -0.41
C ILE A 80 6.94 -8.32 -1.93
N GLN A 81 6.24 -9.35 -2.37
CA GLN A 81 5.95 -9.60 -3.78
C GLN A 81 4.54 -9.11 -4.10
N PRO A 82 4.37 -8.22 -5.08
CA PRO A 82 3.04 -7.90 -5.62
C PRO A 82 2.35 -9.15 -6.16
N LEU A 83 1.08 -9.31 -5.80
CA LEU A 83 0.19 -10.38 -6.26
C LEU A 83 -1.06 -9.74 -6.87
N PRO A 84 -1.79 -10.40 -7.77
CA PRO A 84 -3.01 -9.87 -8.40
C PRO A 84 -4.03 -9.30 -7.42
N ILE A 85 -4.15 -9.91 -6.25
CA ILE A 85 -5.04 -9.45 -5.18
C ILE A 85 -4.70 -8.04 -4.68
N HIS A 86 -3.42 -7.65 -4.68
CA HIS A 86 -3.00 -6.33 -4.24
C HIS A 86 -3.49 -5.23 -5.19
N PHE A 87 -3.49 -5.49 -6.49
CA PHE A 87 -4.03 -4.55 -7.49
C PHE A 87 -5.55 -4.42 -7.35
N GLU A 88 -6.27 -5.52 -7.07
CA GLU A 88 -7.70 -5.47 -6.79
C GLU A 88 -8.01 -4.62 -5.57
N VAL A 89 -7.27 -4.83 -4.47
CA VAL A 89 -7.43 -4.06 -3.22
C VAL A 89 -7.13 -2.58 -3.46
N GLU A 90 -6.05 -2.26 -4.20
CA GLU A 90 -5.71 -0.87 -4.52
C GLU A 90 -6.83 -0.20 -5.33
N ARG A 91 -7.28 -0.83 -6.42
CA ARG A 91 -8.34 -0.29 -7.28
C ARG A 91 -9.61 0.02 -6.50
N ARG A 92 -10.01 -0.87 -5.60
CA ARG A 92 -11.16 -0.65 -4.72
C ARG A 92 -10.89 0.45 -3.70
N LEU A 93 -9.72 0.48 -3.07
CA LEU A 93 -9.32 1.52 -2.12
C LEU A 93 -9.32 2.90 -2.78
N SER A 94 -8.73 3.03 -3.97
CA SER A 94 -8.71 4.24 -4.80
C SER A 94 -10.12 4.75 -5.07
N THR A 95 -11.00 3.84 -5.48
CA THR A 95 -12.41 4.15 -5.76
C THR A 95 -13.16 4.56 -4.49
N LEU A 96 -13.00 3.84 -3.39
CA LEU A 96 -13.64 4.13 -2.12
C LEU A 96 -13.30 5.53 -1.61
N ILE A 97 -12.02 5.90 -1.61
CA ILE A 97 -11.55 7.21 -1.15
C ILE A 97 -12.20 8.31 -1.98
N ARG A 98 -12.12 8.22 -3.32
CA ARG A 98 -12.65 9.27 -4.23
C ARG A 98 -14.17 9.37 -4.18
N ARG A 99 -14.88 8.24 -4.27
CA ARG A 99 -16.35 8.22 -4.19
C ARG A 99 -16.84 8.73 -2.84
N GLY A 100 -16.12 8.41 -1.75
CA GLY A 100 -16.43 8.93 -0.43
C GLY A 100 -16.36 10.45 -0.35
N TYR A 101 -15.55 11.12 -1.16
CA TYR A 101 -15.49 12.58 -1.22
C TYR A 101 -16.53 13.22 -2.10
N LEU A 102 -17.22 12.50 -3.01
CA LEU A 102 -18.24 13.11 -3.89
C LEU A 102 -19.34 13.81 -3.10
N ALA A 103 -19.94 13.14 -2.10
CA ALA A 103 -20.96 13.74 -1.25
C ALA A 103 -20.39 14.60 -0.12
N ARG A 104 -19.08 14.73 -0.01
CA ARG A 104 -18.38 15.49 1.02
C ARG A 104 -17.46 16.56 0.44
N ASN A 105 -17.86 17.13 -0.71
CA ASN A 105 -17.14 18.25 -1.31
C ASN A 105 -17.18 19.44 -0.35
N PRO A 106 -16.01 19.94 0.12
CA PRO A 106 -15.95 21.03 1.09
C PRO A 106 -16.41 22.39 0.53
N LEU A 107 -16.68 22.49 -0.76
CA LEU A 107 -17.24 23.68 -1.43
C LEU A 107 -18.76 23.61 -1.52
N ASP A 108 -19.36 22.44 -1.28
CA ASP A 108 -20.81 22.26 -1.34
C ASP A 108 -21.49 22.90 -0.11
N LYS A 109 -22.51 23.73 -0.37
CA LYS A 109 -23.28 24.40 0.68
C LYS A 109 -23.93 23.42 1.65
N THR A 110 -24.48 22.32 1.14
CA THR A 110 -25.14 21.29 1.97
C THR A 110 -24.14 20.60 2.91
N PHE A 111 -22.93 20.33 2.43
CA PHE A 111 -21.87 19.77 3.28
C PHE A 111 -21.39 20.76 4.34
N LEU A 112 -21.26 22.05 3.99
CA LEU A 112 -20.89 23.10 4.94
C LEU A 112 -21.96 23.33 6.01
N GLU A 113 -23.24 23.30 5.64
CA GLU A 113 -24.36 23.37 6.60
C GLU A 113 -24.35 22.18 7.55
N ARG A 114 -24.05 20.99 7.05
CA ARG A 114 -23.87 19.80 7.89
C ARG A 114 -22.73 19.94 8.90
N ILE A 115 -21.57 20.43 8.46
CA ILE A 115 -20.44 20.68 9.39
C ILE A 115 -20.83 21.66 10.48
N ARG A 116 -21.54 22.74 10.13
CA ARG A 116 -22.04 23.74 11.10
C ARG A 116 -23.00 23.12 12.09
N LEU A 117 -23.94 22.30 11.60
CA LEU A 117 -24.89 21.59 12.46
C LEU A 117 -24.18 20.64 13.43
N LEU A 118 -23.22 19.86 12.95
CA LEU A 118 -22.42 18.95 13.78
C LEU A 118 -21.62 19.70 14.84
N HIS A 119 -21.12 20.90 14.51
CA HIS A 119 -20.43 21.75 15.47
C HIS A 119 -21.38 22.25 16.56
N GLN A 120 -22.58 22.71 16.21
CA GLN A 120 -23.62 23.14 17.16
C GLN A 120 -24.07 22.01 18.07
N LEU A 121 -24.33 20.82 17.52
CA LEU A 121 -24.71 19.63 18.30
C LEU A 121 -23.61 19.17 19.26
N ARG A 122 -22.36 19.42 18.91
CA ARG A 122 -21.21 19.11 19.78
C ARG A 122 -21.15 20.04 21.00
N GLU A 123 -21.60 21.27 20.85
CA GLU A 123 -21.66 22.24 21.96
C GLU A 123 -22.87 22.01 22.85
N ASP A 124 -23.97 21.47 22.32
CA ASP A 124 -25.19 21.16 23.05
C ASP A 124 -25.48 19.66 23.10
N GLU A 125 -24.68 18.94 23.90
CA GLU A 125 -24.73 17.48 24.03
C GLU A 125 -26.09 16.92 24.46
N LYS A 126 -26.91 17.70 25.21
CA LYS A 126 -28.20 17.25 25.71
C LYS A 126 -29.25 17.11 24.61
N GLU A 127 -29.18 17.92 23.57
CA GLU A 127 -30.09 17.88 22.44
C GLU A 127 -29.59 16.96 21.31
N ALA A 128 -28.29 16.59 21.31
CA ALA A 128 -27.64 15.83 20.23
C ALA A 128 -28.36 14.52 19.89
N HIS A 129 -28.82 13.78 20.89
CA HIS A 129 -29.50 12.49 20.72
C HIS A 129 -30.81 12.58 19.92
N LYS A 130 -31.54 13.70 20.03
CA LYS A 130 -32.82 13.88 19.33
C LYS A 130 -32.65 14.26 17.86
N TYR A 131 -31.49 14.83 17.52
CA TYR A 131 -31.25 15.42 16.17
C TYR A 131 -30.43 14.53 15.24
N ILE A 132 -29.62 13.59 15.78
CA ILE A 132 -28.78 12.70 14.97
C ILE A 132 -29.62 11.90 13.97
N ASP A 133 -30.72 11.31 14.42
CA ASP A 133 -31.57 10.46 13.57
C ASP A 133 -32.42 11.24 12.55
N LYS A 134 -32.84 12.47 12.88
CA LYS A 134 -33.81 13.21 12.04
C LYS A 134 -33.18 14.15 11.03
N ARG A 135 -32.04 14.78 11.32
CA ARG A 135 -31.45 15.82 10.46
C ARG A 135 -30.21 15.41 9.69
N LEU A 136 -29.43 14.45 10.18
CA LEU A 136 -28.24 13.97 9.48
C LEU A 136 -28.55 13.02 8.32
N ASN A 137 -29.74 12.42 8.30
CA ASN A 137 -30.16 11.45 7.27
C ASN A 137 -30.61 12.07 5.93
N TYR A 138 -30.62 13.40 5.78
CA TYR A 138 -31.05 14.06 4.53
C TYR A 138 -30.01 14.05 3.42
N ILE A 139 -28.73 13.84 3.73
CA ILE A 139 -27.67 13.78 2.72
C ILE A 139 -27.39 12.31 2.41
N ARG A 140 -27.63 11.93 1.16
CA ARG A 140 -27.32 10.58 0.69
C ARG A 140 -25.81 10.41 0.66
N SER A 141 -25.28 9.52 1.48
CA SER A 141 -23.86 9.16 1.48
C SER A 141 -23.48 8.46 0.17
N THR A 142 -22.33 8.79 -0.37
CA THR A 142 -21.67 8.06 -1.46
C THR A 142 -20.56 7.14 -0.94
N ALA A 143 -20.42 7.04 0.38
CA ALA A 143 -19.42 6.19 1.01
C ALA A 143 -19.87 4.73 0.99
N ASP A 144 -18.99 3.89 0.55
CA ASP A 144 -19.14 2.44 0.54
C ASP A 144 -18.22 1.79 1.58
N SER A 145 -18.42 0.50 1.81
CA SER A 145 -17.61 -0.30 2.73
C SER A 145 -17.09 -1.53 2.02
N LEU A 146 -15.81 -1.84 2.22
CA LEU A 146 -15.12 -3.01 1.71
C LEU A 146 -14.74 -3.92 2.87
N SER A 147 -14.95 -5.22 2.73
CA SER A 147 -14.45 -6.21 3.69
C SER A 147 -13.37 -7.07 3.07
N ILE A 148 -12.24 -7.26 3.78
CA ILE A 148 -11.12 -8.12 3.36
C ILE A 148 -10.98 -9.23 4.40
N ILE A 149 -11.35 -10.43 4.02
CA ILE A 149 -11.40 -11.58 4.90
C ILE A 149 -10.50 -12.69 4.36
N GLY A 150 -9.65 -13.25 5.22
CA GLY A 150 -8.77 -14.35 4.80
C GLY A 150 -7.99 -14.95 5.96
N ILE A 151 -7.29 -16.03 5.70
CA ILE A 151 -6.50 -16.77 6.70
C ILE A 151 -5.47 -15.84 7.37
N SER A 152 -5.18 -16.07 8.65
CA SER A 152 -4.10 -15.36 9.35
C SER A 152 -2.75 -15.63 8.69
N GLY A 153 -1.91 -14.60 8.61
CA GLY A 153 -0.57 -14.70 8.02
C GLY A 153 -0.51 -14.62 6.50
N ILE A 154 -1.64 -14.40 5.81
CA ILE A 154 -1.66 -14.27 4.34
C ILE A 154 -1.21 -12.89 3.82
N GLY A 155 -0.97 -11.93 4.71
CA GLY A 155 -0.44 -10.61 4.34
C GLY A 155 -1.47 -9.48 4.25
N LYS A 156 -2.74 -9.66 4.69
CA LYS A 156 -3.80 -8.63 4.62
C LYS A 156 -3.40 -7.29 5.21
N THR A 157 -2.99 -7.29 6.48
CA THR A 157 -2.57 -6.07 7.20
C THR A 157 -1.40 -5.41 6.51
N THR A 158 -0.36 -6.19 6.16
CA THR A 158 0.83 -5.68 5.47
C THR A 158 0.48 -5.06 4.13
N ALA A 159 -0.40 -5.70 3.36
CA ALA A 159 -0.82 -5.20 2.06
C ALA A 159 -1.57 -3.88 2.18
N ILE A 160 -2.58 -3.80 3.04
CA ILE A 160 -3.35 -2.56 3.18
C ILE A 160 -2.49 -1.42 3.70
N GLU A 161 -1.59 -1.67 4.66
CA GLU A 161 -0.67 -0.66 5.16
C GLU A 161 0.23 -0.10 4.06
N ARG A 162 0.74 -0.96 3.19
CA ARG A 162 1.56 -0.50 2.07
C ARG A 162 0.76 0.23 1.01
N LEU A 163 -0.46 -0.21 0.72
CA LEU A 163 -1.34 0.49 -0.22
C LEU A 163 -1.75 1.86 0.33
N LEU A 164 -1.99 1.98 1.63
CA LEU A 164 -2.25 3.27 2.26
C LEU A 164 -1.06 4.22 2.14
N LEU A 165 0.18 3.71 2.22
CA LEU A 165 1.39 4.52 2.06
C LEU A 165 1.63 5.02 0.61
N LEU A 166 0.86 4.55 -0.37
CA LEU A 166 0.86 5.14 -1.72
C LEU A 166 0.16 6.51 -1.74
N TYR A 167 -0.64 6.79 -0.71
CA TYR A 167 -1.36 8.04 -0.53
C TYR A 167 -0.74 8.85 0.61
N PRO A 168 -0.63 10.17 0.49
CA PRO A 168 -0.28 11.00 1.64
C PRO A 168 -1.32 10.78 2.75
N GLN A 169 -0.87 10.70 4.00
CA GLN A 169 -1.78 10.51 5.12
C GLN A 169 -2.53 11.81 5.46
N VAL A 170 -1.80 12.93 5.38
CA VAL A 170 -2.36 14.25 5.65
C VAL A 170 -2.01 15.21 4.51
N ILE A 171 -3.02 15.90 4.01
CA ILE A 171 -2.85 16.98 3.03
C ILE A 171 -3.30 18.29 3.68
N LYS A 172 -2.43 19.29 3.65
CA LYS A 172 -2.73 20.65 4.10
C LYS A 172 -3.13 21.51 2.91
N HIS A 173 -4.29 22.12 3.00
CA HIS A 173 -4.81 23.04 2.00
C HIS A 173 -4.71 24.47 2.53
N GLU A 174 -4.18 25.38 1.74
CA GLU A 174 -4.11 26.81 2.05
C GLU A 174 -4.97 27.64 1.08
N THR A 175 -4.90 27.31 -0.20
CA THR A 175 -5.63 27.99 -1.26
C THR A 175 -6.16 27.01 -2.28
N TYR A 176 -7.34 27.28 -2.84
CA TYR A 176 -7.90 26.51 -3.95
C TYR A 176 -8.47 27.49 -5.00
N LYS A 177 -8.03 27.35 -6.28
CA LYS A 177 -8.43 28.25 -7.39
C LYS A 177 -8.30 29.74 -7.03
N ALA A 178 -7.18 30.10 -6.42
CA ALA A 178 -6.85 31.46 -5.94
C ALA A 178 -7.77 31.99 -4.81
N GLN A 179 -8.59 31.16 -4.20
CA GLN A 179 -9.40 31.50 -3.03
C GLN A 179 -8.80 30.88 -1.77
N PRO A 180 -8.86 31.57 -0.61
CA PRO A 180 -8.43 30.99 0.66
C PRO A 180 -9.22 29.73 0.98
N PHE A 181 -8.51 28.63 1.21
CA PHE A 181 -9.09 27.33 1.54
C PHE A 181 -8.22 26.63 2.60
N ASN A 182 -8.29 27.10 3.84
CA ASN A 182 -7.48 26.55 4.92
C ASN A 182 -8.16 25.32 5.54
N ARG A 183 -7.70 24.14 5.17
CA ARG A 183 -8.21 22.84 5.62
C ARG A 183 -7.08 21.83 5.82
N THR A 184 -7.27 20.92 6.78
CA THR A 184 -6.43 19.72 6.93
C THR A 184 -7.26 18.51 6.56
N GLN A 185 -6.83 17.77 5.55
CA GLN A 185 -7.45 16.54 5.07
C GLN A 185 -6.67 15.36 5.58
N ILE A 186 -7.32 14.42 6.26
CA ILE A 186 -6.76 13.11 6.60
C ILE A 186 -7.24 12.13 5.52
N VAL A 187 -6.36 11.71 4.63
CA VAL A 187 -6.74 10.82 3.53
C VAL A 187 -7.10 9.44 4.03
N TRP A 188 -6.34 8.94 4.99
CA TRP A 188 -6.59 7.64 5.59
C TRP A 188 -6.25 7.60 7.08
N LEU A 189 -7.03 6.84 7.81
CA LEU A 189 -6.81 6.54 9.21
C LEU A 189 -6.97 5.04 9.44
N LYS A 190 -5.99 4.39 10.06
CA LYS A 190 -6.04 2.97 10.42
C LYS A 190 -6.14 2.84 11.93
N ILE A 191 -7.05 1.99 12.39
CA ILE A 191 -7.21 1.60 13.79
C ILE A 191 -7.41 0.09 13.86
N ASP A 192 -7.06 -0.49 14.99
CA ASP A 192 -7.32 -1.90 15.24
C ASP A 192 -8.61 -2.05 16.06
N CYS A 193 -9.37 -3.08 15.75
CA CYS A 193 -10.54 -3.44 16.53
C CYS A 193 -10.10 -3.84 17.96
N PRO A 194 -10.66 -3.22 19.01
CA PRO A 194 -10.24 -3.54 20.37
C PRO A 194 -10.57 -4.99 20.71
N TYR A 195 -9.67 -5.63 21.45
CA TYR A 195 -9.78 -7.05 21.83
C TYR A 195 -11.07 -7.38 22.59
N ASP A 196 -11.58 -6.42 23.38
CA ASP A 196 -12.84 -6.56 24.11
C ASP A 196 -14.10 -6.38 23.24
N GLY A 197 -13.92 -6.00 21.97
CA GLY A 197 -15.01 -5.70 21.04
C GLY A 197 -15.87 -4.49 21.45
N SER A 198 -15.40 -3.66 22.39
CA SER A 198 -16.15 -2.54 22.95
C SER A 198 -16.20 -1.34 22.00
N LEU A 199 -17.40 -0.83 21.72
CA LEU A 199 -17.61 0.36 20.91
C LEU A 199 -16.99 1.62 21.55
N SER A 200 -17.05 1.73 22.88
CA SER A 200 -16.41 2.82 23.61
C SER A 200 -14.90 2.82 23.41
N THR A 201 -14.26 1.64 23.49
CA THR A 201 -12.81 1.50 23.26
C THR A 201 -12.45 1.79 21.81
N MET A 202 -13.29 1.42 20.86
CA MET A 202 -13.12 1.75 19.43
C MET A 202 -13.12 3.28 19.21
N CYS A 203 -14.09 4.00 19.77
CA CYS A 203 -14.14 5.46 19.69
C CYS A 203 -12.89 6.13 20.30
N LYS A 204 -12.42 5.61 21.44
CA LYS A 204 -11.17 6.08 22.05
C LYS A 204 -9.95 5.82 21.16
N GLY A 205 -9.90 4.66 20.52
CA GLY A 205 -8.87 4.32 19.53
C GLY A 205 -8.84 5.32 18.36
N PHE A 206 -10.01 5.71 17.87
CA PHE A 206 -10.14 6.73 16.83
C PHE A 206 -9.62 8.11 17.28
N PHE A 207 -10.00 8.56 18.49
CA PHE A 207 -9.49 9.84 19.01
C PHE A 207 -7.98 9.80 19.19
N LYS A 208 -7.46 8.70 19.75
CA LYS A 208 -6.03 8.50 19.92
C LYS A 208 -5.28 8.54 18.58
N ALA A 209 -5.80 7.88 17.55
CA ALA A 209 -5.17 7.87 16.24
C ALA A 209 -5.06 9.27 15.61
N ILE A 210 -6.09 10.13 15.80
CA ILE A 210 -6.02 11.53 15.38
C ILE A 210 -5.02 12.32 16.23
N ASP A 211 -5.00 12.11 17.54
CA ASP A 211 -4.07 12.79 18.44
C ASP A 211 -2.62 12.44 18.12
N ASP A 212 -2.33 11.16 17.88
CA ASP A 212 -1.01 10.68 17.49
C ASP A 212 -0.56 11.26 16.13
N LEU A 213 -1.52 11.48 15.23
CA LEU A 213 -1.26 12.01 13.89
C LEU A 213 -1.06 13.53 13.88
N LEU A 214 -1.91 14.28 14.57
CA LEU A 214 -1.98 15.74 14.49
C LEU A 214 -1.44 16.47 15.74
N GLY A 215 -1.11 15.74 16.81
CA GLY A 215 -0.66 16.31 18.08
C GLY A 215 -1.80 17.00 18.86
N THR A 216 -3.04 16.58 18.67
CA THR A 216 -4.23 17.09 19.37
C THR A 216 -4.45 16.38 20.72
N ARG A 217 -5.53 16.66 21.42
CA ARG A 217 -5.90 16.05 22.71
C ARG A 217 -7.37 15.61 22.75
N TYR A 218 -7.87 15.02 21.66
CA TYR A 218 -9.26 14.59 21.56
C TYR A 218 -9.58 13.39 22.44
N LEU A 219 -8.64 12.49 22.66
CA LEU A 219 -8.81 11.36 23.55
C LEU A 219 -9.07 11.85 25.00
N GLU A 220 -8.30 12.81 25.47
CA GLU A 220 -8.50 13.41 26.79
C GLU A 220 -9.89 14.08 26.85
N LYS A 221 -10.19 14.93 25.86
CA LYS A 221 -11.40 15.76 25.85
C LYS A 221 -12.68 14.94 25.63
N TYR A 222 -12.69 13.96 24.74
CA TYR A 222 -13.89 13.25 24.32
C TYR A 222 -13.93 11.77 24.75
N GLY A 223 -12.78 11.16 25.03
CA GLY A 223 -12.69 9.76 25.40
C GLY A 223 -12.74 9.51 26.91
N TYR A 224 -12.16 10.40 27.74
CA TYR A 224 -12.10 10.21 29.18
C TYR A 224 -13.14 11.04 29.94
N LEU A 225 -13.41 12.25 29.51
CA LEU A 225 -14.41 13.12 30.16
C LEU A 225 -15.83 12.68 29.82
N ASN A 226 -16.08 12.18 28.62
CA ASN A 226 -17.39 11.70 28.18
C ASN A 226 -17.39 10.17 28.07
N ARG A 227 -18.21 9.51 28.92
CA ARG A 227 -18.32 8.04 28.96
C ARG A 227 -19.50 7.49 28.16
N VAL A 228 -20.33 8.35 27.60
CA VAL A 228 -21.53 7.94 26.86
C VAL A 228 -21.13 7.67 25.41
N THR A 229 -21.27 6.44 24.94
CA THR A 229 -20.87 5.99 23.62
C THR A 229 -21.48 6.81 22.48
N SER A 230 -22.76 7.16 22.60
CA SER A 230 -23.47 7.97 21.60
C SER A 230 -22.89 9.38 21.45
N THR A 231 -22.45 10.00 22.57
CA THR A 231 -21.76 11.29 22.53
C THR A 231 -20.37 11.17 21.87
N MET A 232 -19.63 10.10 22.17
CA MET A 232 -18.35 9.83 21.49
C MET A 232 -18.54 9.65 19.99
N LEU A 233 -19.60 8.98 19.55
CA LEU A 233 -19.95 8.83 18.13
C LEU A 233 -20.21 10.18 17.45
N LEU A 234 -20.89 11.10 18.13
CA LEU A 234 -21.11 12.45 17.61
C LEU A 234 -19.78 13.20 17.44
N HIS A 235 -18.90 13.13 18.44
CA HIS A 235 -17.58 13.75 18.32
C HIS A 235 -16.75 13.11 17.21
N MET A 236 -16.79 11.79 17.07
CA MET A 236 -16.15 11.07 15.98
C MET A 236 -16.66 11.54 14.60
N THR A 237 -17.99 11.66 14.45
CA THR A 237 -18.63 12.18 13.22
C THR A 237 -18.19 13.61 12.91
N SER A 238 -18.16 14.47 13.93
CA SER A 238 -17.74 15.87 13.81
C SER A 238 -16.27 15.97 13.37
N LEU A 239 -15.37 15.23 14.01
CA LEU A 239 -13.94 15.22 13.67
C LEU A 239 -13.70 14.66 12.28
N ALA A 240 -14.39 13.59 11.91
CA ALA A 240 -14.28 12.99 10.59
C ALA A 240 -14.69 13.95 9.47
N SER A 241 -15.74 14.72 9.69
CA SER A 241 -16.21 15.75 8.74
C SER A 241 -15.26 16.95 8.73
N MET A 242 -14.75 17.36 9.89
CA MET A 242 -13.83 18.49 10.02
C MET A 242 -12.50 18.24 9.30
N TYR A 243 -11.94 17.05 9.47
CA TYR A 243 -10.68 16.64 8.86
C TYR A 243 -10.84 15.96 7.51
N GLY A 244 -12.04 15.86 6.96
CA GLY A 244 -12.28 15.26 5.66
C GLY A 244 -11.65 13.87 5.55
N ILE A 245 -11.91 12.98 6.55
CA ILE A 245 -11.30 11.63 6.54
C ILE A 245 -11.74 10.87 5.29
N GLY A 246 -10.78 10.47 4.44
CA GLY A 246 -11.02 9.80 3.15
C GLY A 246 -11.50 8.37 3.34
N VAL A 247 -10.77 7.59 4.12
CA VAL A 247 -11.10 6.21 4.46
C VAL A 247 -10.70 5.88 5.89
N LEU A 248 -11.53 5.09 6.58
CA LEU A 248 -11.22 4.50 7.87
C LEU A 248 -10.99 3.00 7.70
N VAL A 249 -9.79 2.55 7.98
CA VAL A 249 -9.41 1.13 7.98
C VAL A 249 -9.50 0.60 9.38
N ILE A 250 -10.26 -0.49 9.56
CA ILE A 250 -10.44 -1.17 10.85
C ILE A 250 -9.94 -2.60 10.71
N ASP A 251 -8.84 -2.89 11.36
CA ASP A 251 -8.21 -4.19 11.32
C ASP A 251 -8.66 -5.09 12.48
N GLU A 252 -8.43 -6.39 12.38
CA GLU A 252 -8.72 -7.40 13.41
C GLU A 252 -10.20 -7.47 13.83
N ILE A 253 -11.14 -7.28 12.89
CA ILE A 253 -12.58 -7.23 13.21
C ILE A 253 -13.14 -8.50 13.85
N GLN A 254 -12.45 -9.66 13.79
CA GLN A 254 -12.86 -10.87 14.48
C GLN A 254 -12.89 -10.72 16.01
N HIS A 255 -12.21 -9.72 16.58
CA HIS A 255 -12.29 -9.42 18.00
C HIS A 255 -13.71 -9.09 18.47
N LEU A 256 -14.58 -8.62 17.56
CA LEU A 256 -16.00 -8.42 17.84
C LEU A 256 -16.73 -9.70 18.28
N LEU A 257 -16.21 -10.88 17.93
CA LEU A 257 -16.79 -12.15 18.36
C LEU A 257 -16.65 -12.40 19.86
N HIS A 258 -15.75 -11.68 20.54
CA HIS A 258 -15.56 -11.79 21.99
C HIS A 258 -16.64 -11.06 22.78
N SER A 259 -17.27 -10.04 22.20
CA SER A 259 -18.38 -9.32 22.82
C SER A 259 -19.71 -10.01 22.50
N LYS A 260 -20.37 -10.60 23.49
CA LYS A 260 -21.67 -11.28 23.28
C LYS A 260 -22.84 -10.31 23.07
N ASN A 261 -22.75 -9.11 23.64
CA ASN A 261 -23.86 -8.14 23.64
C ASN A 261 -23.71 -7.03 22.61
N ASP A 262 -22.48 -6.75 22.15
CA ASP A 262 -22.19 -5.55 21.35
C ASP A 262 -21.95 -5.83 19.86
N GLN A 263 -22.00 -7.10 19.41
CA GLN A 263 -21.75 -7.45 18.00
C GLN A 263 -22.70 -6.73 17.04
N GLU A 264 -24.00 -6.75 17.38
CA GLU A 264 -25.01 -6.10 16.55
C GLU A 264 -24.88 -4.57 16.60
N GLU A 265 -24.60 -4.02 17.77
CA GLU A 265 -24.37 -2.58 17.97
C GLU A 265 -23.13 -2.12 17.19
N MET A 266 -22.04 -2.92 17.20
CA MET A 266 -20.83 -2.60 16.47
C MET A 266 -21.01 -2.71 14.95
N LEU A 267 -21.73 -3.72 14.44
CA LEU A 267 -22.06 -3.80 13.03
C LEU A 267 -22.93 -2.62 12.59
N ASN A 268 -23.91 -2.22 13.41
CA ASN A 268 -24.71 -1.02 13.20
C ASN A 268 -23.86 0.24 13.21
N PHE A 269 -22.82 0.28 14.04
CA PHE A 269 -21.87 1.38 14.06
C PHE A 269 -21.10 1.50 12.74
N PHE A 270 -20.57 0.41 12.17
CA PHE A 270 -19.90 0.46 10.87
C PHE A 270 -20.85 0.93 9.76
N VAL A 271 -22.09 0.47 9.80
CA VAL A 271 -23.12 0.96 8.89
C VAL A 271 -23.38 2.47 9.08
N THR A 272 -23.37 2.96 10.32
CA THR A 272 -23.54 4.37 10.64
C THR A 272 -22.37 5.21 10.14
N LEU A 273 -21.14 4.72 10.24
CA LEU A 273 -19.95 5.38 9.69
C LEU A 273 -20.11 5.65 8.20
N SER A 274 -20.49 4.66 7.41
CA SER A 274 -20.64 4.81 5.97
C SER A 274 -21.88 5.64 5.60
N ASN A 275 -23.03 5.35 6.19
CA ASN A 275 -24.29 5.96 5.77
C ASN A 275 -24.53 7.35 6.37
N THR A 276 -24.24 7.52 7.67
CA THR A 276 -24.55 8.76 8.40
C THR A 276 -23.34 9.68 8.43
N VAL A 277 -22.15 9.16 8.69
CA VAL A 277 -20.92 9.96 8.72
C VAL A 277 -20.40 10.21 7.31
N GLY A 278 -20.64 9.27 6.43
CA GLY A 278 -20.20 9.32 5.04
C GLY A 278 -18.71 9.00 4.87
N ILE A 279 -18.12 8.24 5.80
CA ILE A 279 -16.72 7.80 5.70
C ILE A 279 -16.70 6.40 5.10
N PRO A 280 -16.00 6.19 3.99
CA PRO A 280 -15.71 4.85 3.51
C PRO A 280 -14.97 4.03 4.56
N THR A 281 -15.33 2.76 4.73
CA THR A 281 -14.68 1.88 5.68
C THR A 281 -14.09 0.66 5.00
N VAL A 282 -12.90 0.25 5.42
CA VAL A 282 -12.27 -1.02 5.04
C VAL A 282 -12.17 -1.87 6.30
N LEU A 283 -12.87 -3.00 6.30
CA LEU A 283 -12.92 -3.94 7.41
C LEU A 283 -12.02 -5.13 7.12
N ILE A 284 -11.00 -5.37 7.95
CA ILE A 284 -10.05 -6.44 7.75
C ILE A 284 -10.19 -7.46 8.87
N GLY A 285 -10.24 -8.73 8.53
CA GLY A 285 -10.31 -9.78 9.53
C GLY A 285 -9.88 -11.15 9.05
N THR A 286 -9.80 -12.07 10.00
CA THR A 286 -9.56 -13.48 9.71
C THR A 286 -10.83 -14.16 9.20
N SER A 287 -10.73 -15.41 8.74
CA SER A 287 -11.88 -16.20 8.30
C SER A 287 -12.96 -16.35 9.38
N LYS A 288 -12.60 -16.22 10.67
CA LYS A 288 -13.57 -16.15 11.77
C LYS A 288 -14.54 -14.98 11.64
N ALA A 289 -14.07 -13.86 11.13
CA ALA A 289 -14.91 -12.67 10.94
C ALA A 289 -16.11 -12.93 10.01
N GLN A 290 -16.08 -13.97 9.17
CA GLN A 290 -17.25 -14.36 8.38
C GLN A 290 -18.47 -14.68 9.24
N GLN A 291 -18.27 -15.11 10.50
CA GLN A 291 -19.37 -15.39 11.42
C GLN A 291 -20.15 -14.12 11.79
N LEU A 292 -19.51 -12.96 11.82
CA LEU A 292 -20.16 -11.68 12.06
C LEU A 292 -21.22 -11.36 10.99
N PHE A 293 -20.99 -11.83 9.78
CA PHE A 293 -21.84 -11.54 8.61
C PHE A 293 -22.94 -12.60 8.40
N LYS A 294 -22.84 -13.79 9.01
CA LYS A 294 -23.79 -14.90 8.83
C LYS A 294 -25.14 -14.66 9.52
N GLY A 295 -25.15 -13.91 10.64
CA GLY A 295 -26.33 -13.72 11.45
C GLY A 295 -27.32 -12.66 10.94
N ASN A 296 -26.87 -11.68 10.17
CA ASN A 296 -27.66 -10.50 9.81
C ASN A 296 -27.37 -10.06 8.37
N PHE A 297 -28.05 -10.69 7.41
CA PHE A 297 -27.85 -10.44 5.97
C PHE A 297 -27.94 -8.94 5.58
N ARG A 298 -28.84 -8.18 6.22
CA ARG A 298 -28.98 -6.74 5.96
C ARG A 298 -27.76 -5.94 6.41
N GLN A 299 -27.20 -6.28 7.54
CA GLN A 299 -26.00 -5.60 8.09
C GLN A 299 -24.74 -6.03 7.33
N ALA A 300 -24.62 -7.31 7.01
CA ALA A 300 -23.55 -7.85 6.18
C ALA A 300 -23.48 -7.14 4.82
N ARG A 301 -24.62 -7.00 4.13
CA ARG A 301 -24.71 -6.29 2.85
C ARG A 301 -24.28 -4.82 2.95
N ARG A 302 -24.53 -4.16 4.08
CA ARG A 302 -24.17 -2.76 4.27
C ARG A 302 -22.73 -2.59 4.73
N ALA A 303 -22.22 -3.50 5.56
CA ALA A 303 -20.83 -3.51 6.01
C ALA A 303 -19.84 -3.91 4.88
N ALA A 304 -20.35 -4.42 3.76
CA ALA A 304 -19.60 -4.76 2.58
C ALA A 304 -20.35 -4.28 1.32
N SER A 305 -20.74 -2.99 1.29
CA SER A 305 -21.53 -2.43 0.17
C SER A 305 -20.77 -2.45 -1.15
N ASP A 306 -19.46 -2.28 -1.11
CA ASP A 306 -18.54 -2.46 -2.26
C ASP A 306 -18.07 -3.92 -2.40
N GLY A 307 -18.67 -4.85 -1.66
CA GLY A 307 -18.38 -6.27 -1.69
C GLY A 307 -17.38 -6.72 -0.64
N ALA A 308 -17.03 -8.00 -0.73
CA ALA A 308 -16.02 -8.62 0.13
C ALA A 308 -14.94 -9.28 -0.74
N ILE A 309 -13.71 -9.05 -0.39
CA ILE A 309 -12.56 -9.77 -0.93
C ILE A 309 -12.30 -10.95 0.01
N ILE A 310 -12.44 -12.15 -0.52
CA ILE A 310 -12.04 -13.36 0.18
C ILE A 310 -10.61 -13.67 -0.26
N TRP A 311 -9.67 -13.41 0.66
CA TRP A 311 -8.26 -13.62 0.38
C TRP A 311 -7.85 -15.02 0.82
N ASP A 312 -7.71 -15.89 -0.14
CA ASP A 312 -7.29 -17.28 0.09
C ASP A 312 -5.78 -17.43 -0.09
N ARG A 313 -5.24 -18.56 0.34
CA ARG A 313 -3.84 -18.95 0.14
C ARG A 313 -3.56 -19.17 -1.35
N MET A 314 -2.33 -18.98 -1.77
CA MET A 314 -1.91 -19.30 -3.12
C MET A 314 -2.04 -20.81 -3.37
N ALA A 315 -2.59 -21.20 -4.50
CA ALA A 315 -2.68 -22.60 -4.90
C ALA A 315 -1.32 -23.12 -5.40
N GLU A 316 -1.02 -24.39 -5.17
CA GLU A 316 0.27 -25.01 -5.53
C GLU A 316 0.63 -24.87 -7.02
N GLU A 317 -0.40 -25.04 -7.88
CA GLU A 317 -0.23 -24.99 -9.34
C GLU A 317 -0.44 -23.58 -9.92
N SER A 318 -0.58 -22.54 -9.07
CA SER A 318 -0.80 -21.18 -9.55
C SER A 318 0.50 -20.51 -10.00
N GLU A 319 0.42 -19.72 -11.07
CA GLU A 319 1.52 -18.88 -11.54
C GLU A 319 1.98 -17.89 -10.47
N GLU A 320 1.03 -17.43 -9.63
CA GLU A 320 1.32 -16.55 -8.50
C GLU A 320 2.26 -17.18 -7.48
N TRP A 321 2.01 -18.45 -7.15
CA TRP A 321 2.85 -19.20 -6.21
C TRP A 321 4.22 -19.46 -6.80
N GLU A 322 4.29 -19.88 -8.05
CA GLU A 322 5.56 -20.15 -8.72
C GLU A 322 6.43 -18.89 -8.76
N PHE A 323 5.85 -17.78 -9.19
CA PHE A 323 6.55 -16.50 -9.24
C PHE A 323 6.98 -16.00 -7.86
N PHE A 324 6.10 -16.13 -6.85
CA PHE A 324 6.42 -15.78 -5.47
C PHE A 324 7.59 -16.61 -4.94
N LEU A 325 7.55 -17.92 -5.14
CA LEU A 325 8.58 -18.84 -4.65
C LEU A 325 9.93 -18.61 -5.35
N GLU A 326 9.93 -18.43 -6.66
CA GLU A 326 11.15 -18.16 -7.41
C GLU A 326 11.82 -16.86 -6.97
N THR A 327 11.03 -15.79 -6.79
CA THR A 327 11.54 -14.51 -6.30
C THR A 327 12.07 -14.61 -4.87
N LEU A 328 11.35 -15.32 -3.98
CA LEU A 328 11.81 -15.57 -2.62
C LEU A 328 13.12 -16.37 -2.61
N TRP A 329 13.23 -17.37 -3.50
CA TRP A 329 14.40 -18.26 -3.58
C TRP A 329 15.67 -17.53 -4.01
N GLU A 330 15.55 -16.39 -4.65
CA GLU A 330 16.68 -15.51 -5.00
C GLU A 330 17.35 -14.89 -3.76
N LEU A 331 16.62 -14.78 -2.64
CA LEU A 331 17.08 -14.13 -1.41
C LEU A 331 17.90 -15.07 -0.50
N GLN A 332 18.69 -15.95 -1.10
CA GLN A 332 19.59 -16.84 -0.34
C GLN A 332 20.84 -16.09 0.14
N CYS A 333 21.24 -16.32 1.38
CA CYS A 333 22.46 -15.79 2.01
C CYS A 333 23.39 -16.93 2.48
N LEU A 334 23.38 -18.04 1.77
CA LEU A 334 24.13 -19.23 2.06
C LEU A 334 25.43 -19.29 1.26
N LYS A 335 26.32 -20.16 1.65
CA LYS A 335 27.61 -20.40 1.04
C LYS A 335 27.48 -20.95 -0.39
N THR A 336 26.60 -21.92 -0.53
CA THR A 336 26.27 -22.53 -1.81
C THR A 336 24.81 -22.28 -2.13
N ARG A 337 24.54 -21.77 -3.33
CA ARG A 337 23.15 -21.59 -3.76
C ARG A 337 22.47 -22.93 -3.93
N SER A 338 21.36 -23.13 -3.25
CA SER A 338 20.50 -24.28 -3.44
C SER A 338 19.61 -24.08 -4.67
N GLU A 339 19.60 -25.07 -5.55
CA GLU A 339 18.69 -25.05 -6.72
C GLU A 339 17.26 -25.33 -6.28
N LEU A 340 16.30 -24.68 -6.93
CA LEU A 340 14.89 -24.87 -6.70
C LEU A 340 14.37 -26.04 -7.56
N THR A 341 14.63 -27.27 -7.09
CA THR A 341 14.17 -28.49 -7.78
C THR A 341 12.66 -28.73 -7.58
N GLY A 342 12.05 -29.57 -8.42
CA GLY A 342 10.63 -29.94 -8.28
C GLY A 342 10.31 -30.50 -6.90
N GLU A 343 11.16 -31.40 -6.38
CA GLU A 343 10.98 -31.99 -5.05
C GLU A 343 11.06 -30.93 -3.91
N ILE A 344 11.91 -29.93 -4.07
CA ILE A 344 11.99 -28.80 -3.13
C ILE A 344 10.74 -27.93 -3.24
N LYS A 345 10.25 -27.62 -4.45
CA LYS A 345 9.01 -26.83 -4.66
C LYS A 345 7.82 -27.52 -3.97
N GLU A 346 7.60 -28.80 -4.23
CA GLU A 346 6.54 -29.60 -3.61
C GLU A 346 6.65 -29.61 -2.09
N THR A 347 7.83 -29.96 -1.56
CA THR A 347 8.05 -30.00 -0.11
C THR A 347 7.84 -28.63 0.53
N PHE A 348 8.32 -27.57 -0.11
CA PHE A 348 8.19 -26.23 0.40
C PHE A 348 6.71 -25.80 0.47
N TYR A 349 5.93 -26.11 -0.58
CA TYR A 349 4.49 -25.88 -0.57
C TYR A 349 3.79 -26.70 0.50
N GLU A 350 4.09 -27.99 0.60
CA GLU A 350 3.51 -28.88 1.62
C GLU A 350 3.71 -28.31 3.03
N GLU A 351 4.88 -27.75 3.33
CA GLU A 351 5.22 -27.24 4.65
C GLU A 351 4.75 -25.82 4.94
N CYS A 352 4.41 -25.02 3.94
CA CYS A 352 3.87 -23.67 4.12
C CYS A 352 2.42 -23.48 3.67
N GLN A 353 1.87 -24.43 2.88
CA GLN A 353 0.50 -24.43 2.38
C GLN A 353 0.11 -23.15 1.60
N GLY A 354 1.05 -22.51 0.91
CA GLY A 354 0.81 -21.29 0.14
C GLY A 354 0.50 -20.04 0.96
N ILE A 355 0.77 -20.07 2.28
CA ILE A 355 0.58 -18.92 3.17
C ILE A 355 1.85 -18.08 3.18
N THR A 356 1.78 -16.84 2.74
CA THR A 356 2.94 -15.96 2.50
C THR A 356 3.86 -15.80 3.72
N SER A 357 3.31 -15.51 4.91
CA SER A 357 4.14 -15.36 6.11
C SER A 357 4.81 -16.68 6.51
N VAL A 358 4.11 -17.81 6.35
CA VAL A 358 4.65 -19.13 6.65
C VAL A 358 5.77 -19.48 5.66
N ALA A 359 5.59 -19.18 4.38
CA ALA A 359 6.59 -19.41 3.35
C ALA A 359 7.88 -18.60 3.60
N VAL A 360 7.75 -17.30 3.87
CA VAL A 360 8.89 -16.44 4.21
C VAL A 360 9.60 -16.93 5.47
N ASN A 361 8.84 -17.31 6.50
CA ASN A 361 9.38 -17.81 7.76
C ASN A 361 10.10 -19.15 7.57
N LEU A 362 9.50 -20.09 6.84
CA LEU A 362 10.12 -21.37 6.51
C LEU A 362 11.44 -21.16 5.78
N PHE A 363 11.47 -20.25 4.80
CA PHE A 363 12.67 -19.94 4.03
C PHE A 363 13.79 -19.36 4.89
N ILE A 364 13.47 -18.43 5.80
CA ILE A 364 14.44 -17.86 6.74
C ILE A 364 14.98 -18.94 7.69
N LEU A 365 14.08 -19.71 8.31
CA LEU A 365 14.47 -20.74 9.27
C LEU A 365 15.25 -21.89 8.63
N ALA A 366 14.91 -22.28 7.39
CA ALA A 366 15.66 -23.28 6.65
C ALA A 366 17.09 -22.80 6.34
N GLN A 367 17.26 -21.53 5.96
CA GLN A 367 18.59 -20.95 5.79
C GLN A 367 19.36 -20.85 7.11
N GLU A 368 18.70 -20.48 8.21
CA GLU A 368 19.34 -20.48 9.53
C GLU A 368 19.82 -21.87 9.93
N ARG A 369 18.98 -22.86 9.72
CA ARG A 369 19.36 -24.25 10.00
C ARG A 369 20.53 -24.68 9.12
N ALA A 370 20.50 -24.38 7.83
CA ALA A 370 21.62 -24.69 6.94
C ALA A 370 22.92 -23.97 7.34
N LEU A 371 22.82 -22.76 7.86
CA LEU A 371 23.93 -21.92 8.29
C LEU A 371 24.62 -22.44 9.55
N PHE A 372 23.87 -23.07 10.46
CA PHE A 372 24.36 -23.51 11.77
C PHE A 372 24.46 -25.05 11.94
N ASP A 373 24.05 -25.83 10.94
CA ASP A 373 24.14 -27.29 10.97
C ASP A 373 25.54 -27.73 10.54
N GLU A 374 26.37 -28.13 11.50
CA GLU A 374 27.73 -28.62 11.24
C GLU A 374 27.77 -29.83 10.30
N SER A 375 26.67 -30.59 10.19
CA SER A 375 26.56 -31.73 9.27
C SER A 375 26.28 -31.31 7.81
N ASN A 376 25.97 -30.04 7.57
CA ASN A 376 25.68 -29.46 6.26
C ASN A 376 26.85 -28.56 5.80
N GLU A 377 27.99 -29.18 5.46
CA GLU A 377 29.21 -28.45 5.11
C GLU A 377 29.02 -27.46 3.95
N ASP A 378 28.14 -27.77 3.02
CA ASP A 378 27.82 -26.92 1.85
C ASP A 378 26.82 -25.84 2.17
N GLU A 379 26.23 -25.80 3.37
CA GLU A 379 25.17 -24.87 3.78
C GLU A 379 23.99 -24.84 2.79
N THR A 380 23.54 -25.98 2.27
CA THR A 380 22.48 -26.06 1.27
C THR A 380 21.11 -26.31 1.88
N ILE A 381 20.05 -25.75 1.27
CA ILE A 381 18.67 -26.10 1.58
C ILE A 381 18.31 -27.37 0.84
N THR A 382 18.08 -28.44 1.58
CA THR A 382 17.63 -29.72 1.06
C THR A 382 16.21 -30.03 1.56
N VAL A 383 15.55 -30.99 0.93
CA VAL A 383 14.25 -31.52 1.40
C VAL A 383 14.30 -31.93 2.87
N ARG A 384 15.41 -32.54 3.30
CA ARG A 384 15.64 -32.93 4.70
C ARG A 384 15.68 -31.72 5.62
N VAL A 385 16.36 -30.63 5.22
CA VAL A 385 16.44 -29.37 5.98
C VAL A 385 15.06 -28.76 6.10
N LEU A 386 14.29 -28.68 5.01
CA LEU A 386 12.93 -28.13 5.01
C LEU A 386 12.01 -28.90 5.98
N LYS A 387 11.92 -30.23 5.84
CA LYS A 387 11.07 -31.07 6.70
C LYS A 387 11.48 -31.00 8.17
N LYS A 388 12.80 -30.97 8.47
CA LYS A 388 13.30 -30.83 9.83
C LYS A 388 12.94 -29.45 10.41
N THR A 389 13.13 -28.39 9.65
CA THR A 389 12.76 -27.02 10.02
C THR A 389 11.26 -26.90 10.32
N ALA A 390 10.41 -27.39 9.43
CA ALA A 390 8.96 -27.36 9.63
C ALA A 390 8.54 -28.11 10.90
N LYS A 391 9.14 -29.29 11.15
CA LYS A 391 8.80 -30.13 12.29
C LYS A 391 9.28 -29.57 13.63
N GLU A 392 10.49 -29.02 13.68
CA GLU A 392 11.16 -28.64 14.92
C GLU A 392 10.99 -27.14 15.20
N ASP A 393 11.22 -26.28 14.20
CA ASP A 393 11.29 -24.84 14.40
C ASP A 393 9.90 -24.16 14.22
N MET A 394 8.99 -24.78 13.44
CA MET A 394 7.65 -24.30 13.22
C MET A 394 6.57 -25.11 13.98
N LYS A 395 6.96 -25.77 15.07
CA LYS A 395 6.10 -26.68 15.83
C LYS A 395 4.78 -26.04 16.30
N ILE A 396 4.80 -24.78 16.66
CA ILE A 396 3.62 -24.06 17.18
C ILE A 396 2.51 -23.94 16.13
N ILE A 397 2.86 -23.75 14.87
CA ILE A 397 1.88 -23.57 13.77
C ILE A 397 1.51 -24.87 13.08
N GLN A 398 2.19 -25.98 13.35
CA GLN A 398 1.91 -27.27 12.74
C GLN A 398 0.46 -27.74 12.91
N PRO A 399 -0.23 -27.54 14.05
CA PRO A 399 -1.64 -27.91 14.18
C PRO A 399 -2.53 -27.16 13.20
N MET A 400 -2.26 -25.85 12.94
CA MET A 400 -2.98 -25.05 11.97
C MET A 400 -2.71 -25.54 10.53
N LEU A 401 -1.44 -25.75 10.18
CA LEU A 401 -1.06 -26.26 8.85
C LEU A 401 -1.66 -27.64 8.57
N ASN A 402 -1.70 -28.51 9.58
CA ASN A 402 -2.34 -29.83 9.46
C ASN A 402 -3.85 -29.72 9.26
N ALA A 403 -4.53 -28.76 9.89
CA ALA A 403 -5.94 -28.50 9.67
C ALA A 403 -6.19 -28.01 8.23
N ILE A 404 -5.31 -27.16 7.71
CA ILE A 404 -5.37 -26.64 6.33
C ILE A 404 -5.13 -27.78 5.32
N ARG A 405 -4.10 -28.62 5.51
CA ARG A 405 -3.82 -29.79 4.65
C ARG A 405 -5.02 -30.73 4.55
N LYS A 406 -5.71 -30.93 5.68
CA LYS A 406 -6.89 -31.82 5.75
C LYS A 406 -8.19 -31.13 5.37
N ASN A 407 -8.16 -29.85 5.05
CA ASN A 407 -9.34 -29.03 4.78
C ASN A 407 -10.39 -29.09 5.92
N ASP A 408 -9.92 -29.22 7.17
CA ASP A 408 -10.77 -29.28 8.36
C ASP A 408 -11.12 -27.86 8.83
N LEU A 409 -12.26 -27.35 8.33
CA LEU A 409 -12.73 -26.01 8.66
C LEU A 409 -12.93 -25.77 10.16
N LYS A 410 -13.36 -26.80 10.92
CA LYS A 410 -13.58 -26.65 12.37
C LYS A 410 -12.24 -26.49 13.12
N ALA A 411 -11.26 -27.27 12.74
CA ALA A 411 -9.92 -27.16 13.30
C ALA A 411 -9.26 -25.84 12.88
N MET A 412 -9.41 -25.42 11.63
CA MET A 412 -8.92 -24.11 11.15
C MET A 412 -9.43 -22.96 12.00
N TYR A 413 -10.74 -22.87 12.24
CA TYR A 413 -11.33 -21.83 13.09
C TYR A 413 -10.78 -21.83 14.53
N LYS A 414 -10.38 -23.00 15.05
CA LYS A 414 -9.83 -23.11 16.40
C LYS A 414 -8.40 -22.54 16.48
N TYR A 415 -7.62 -22.65 15.41
CA TYR A 415 -6.21 -22.27 15.39
C TYR A 415 -5.93 -20.91 14.74
N GLU A 416 -6.94 -20.24 14.19
CA GLU A 416 -6.78 -18.96 13.48
C GLU A 416 -6.28 -17.82 14.37
N ASP A 417 -6.46 -17.91 15.69
CA ASP A 417 -5.98 -16.88 16.65
C ASP A 417 -4.50 -17.06 17.03
N ILE A 418 -3.83 -18.11 16.51
CA ILE A 418 -2.41 -18.27 16.75
C ILE A 418 -1.67 -17.26 15.89
N MET A 419 -1.33 -16.12 16.48
CA MET A 419 -0.46 -15.13 15.83
C MET A 419 0.93 -15.75 15.70
N ILE A 420 1.39 -15.85 14.45
CA ILE A 420 2.75 -16.35 14.16
C ILE A 420 3.72 -15.22 14.48
N ASN A 421 4.24 -15.23 15.69
CA ASN A 421 5.34 -14.36 16.06
C ASN A 421 6.66 -15.06 15.73
N LEU A 422 7.32 -14.62 14.67
CA LEU A 422 8.58 -15.21 14.22
C LEU A 422 9.69 -15.13 15.29
N ASP A 423 9.68 -14.06 16.07
CA ASP A 423 10.71 -13.85 17.10
C ASP A 423 10.57 -14.86 18.24
N GLU A 424 9.35 -15.28 18.59
CA GLU A 424 9.11 -16.36 19.55
C GLU A 424 9.55 -17.72 19.02
N LEU A 425 9.34 -17.99 17.72
CA LEU A 425 9.82 -19.21 17.09
C LEU A 425 11.36 -19.32 17.11
N MET A 426 12.05 -18.19 16.96
CA MET A 426 13.51 -18.13 16.91
C MET A 426 14.20 -18.23 18.27
N ILE A 427 13.54 -17.84 19.36
CA ILE A 427 14.08 -17.96 20.72
C ILE A 427 14.32 -19.43 21.08
N ASN A 428 13.47 -20.34 20.63
CA ASN A 428 13.61 -21.77 20.89
C ASN A 428 14.80 -22.41 20.15
N HIS A 429 15.25 -21.80 19.05
CA HIS A 429 16.39 -22.30 18.29
C HIS A 429 17.74 -21.98 18.97
N LYS A 430 17.84 -20.85 19.67
CA LYS A 430 19.06 -20.38 20.34
C LYS A 430 19.51 -21.28 21.51
N GLN A 431 18.62 -22.09 22.07
CA GLN A 431 18.96 -22.93 23.24
C GLN A 431 19.64 -24.27 22.90
N ASN A 432 19.69 -24.66 21.61
CA ASN A 432 20.18 -25.99 21.22
C ASN A 432 21.42 -26.00 20.31
N THR A 433 22.02 -24.86 20.01
CA THR A 433 23.21 -24.80 19.17
C THR A 433 24.37 -24.17 19.94
N GLU A 434 25.36 -24.98 20.34
CA GLU A 434 26.67 -24.50 20.73
C GLU A 434 27.30 -23.79 19.51
N TYR A 435 27.43 -22.49 19.64
CA TYR A 435 28.03 -21.63 18.62
C TYR A 435 29.56 -21.75 18.65
N GLU A 436 30.11 -22.91 18.38
CA GLU A 436 31.49 -22.96 17.97
C GLU A 436 31.57 -22.77 16.45
N GLY A 437 31.84 -21.52 16.14
CA GLY A 437 31.95 -21.07 14.78
C GLY A 437 33.07 -21.72 13.99
N LYS A 438 32.82 -22.85 13.36
CA LYS A 438 33.52 -23.23 12.15
C LYS A 438 32.88 -22.57 10.95
N ILE A 439 32.95 -21.25 10.94
CA ILE A 439 32.73 -20.56 9.69
C ILE A 439 34.09 -20.21 9.10
N LYS A 440 34.73 -21.18 8.55
CA LYS A 440 35.57 -20.92 7.39
C LYS A 440 34.63 -20.74 6.21
N ALA A 441 34.03 -19.56 6.15
CA ALA A 441 33.33 -19.15 4.96
C ALA A 441 34.36 -18.90 3.86
N ALA A 442 34.84 -19.97 3.25
CA ALA A 442 35.18 -19.83 1.86
C ALA A 442 33.84 -19.69 1.14
N MET A 443 33.23 -18.49 1.22
CA MET A 443 32.16 -18.13 0.31
C MET A 443 32.81 -18.06 -1.07
N LYS A 444 32.80 -19.20 -1.78
CA LYS A 444 33.05 -19.16 -3.22
C LYS A 444 32.08 -18.17 -3.78
N GLU A 445 32.60 -17.22 -4.55
CA GLU A 445 31.78 -16.28 -5.30
C GLU A 445 30.58 -17.01 -5.87
N ARG A 446 29.43 -16.66 -5.35
CA ARG A 446 28.17 -17.09 -5.93
C ARG A 446 28.19 -16.56 -7.35
N LYS A 447 28.13 -17.42 -8.33
CA LYS A 447 27.92 -16.99 -9.70
C LYS A 447 26.64 -16.18 -9.68
N ASN A 448 26.78 -14.87 -9.81
CA ASN A 448 25.65 -13.95 -9.80
C ASN A 448 24.59 -14.46 -10.75
N THR A 449 23.38 -14.54 -10.30
CA THR A 449 22.26 -14.75 -11.21
C THR A 449 22.30 -13.64 -12.27
N LEU A 450 21.98 -14.02 -13.47
CA LEU A 450 21.99 -13.14 -14.64
C LEU A 450 21.15 -11.86 -14.42
N GLN A 451 20.10 -11.95 -13.61
CA GLN A 451 19.26 -10.82 -13.22
C GLN A 451 19.96 -9.84 -12.26
N TYR A 452 20.72 -10.35 -11.27
CA TYR A 452 21.44 -9.49 -10.33
C TYR A 452 22.55 -8.68 -11.01
N LYS A 453 23.32 -9.35 -11.90
CA LYS A 453 24.32 -8.63 -12.74
C LYS A 453 23.66 -7.57 -13.61
N ARG A 454 22.48 -7.88 -14.17
CA ARG A 454 21.73 -6.91 -14.97
C ARG A 454 21.23 -5.73 -14.16
N GLN A 455 20.71 -5.97 -12.96
CA GLN A 455 20.20 -4.90 -12.10
C GLN A 455 21.32 -3.96 -11.67
N ASP A 456 22.44 -4.49 -11.22
CA ASP A 456 23.62 -3.71 -10.82
C ASP A 456 24.21 -2.93 -12.02
N MET A 457 24.24 -3.54 -13.21
CA MET A 457 24.61 -2.86 -14.45
C MET A 457 23.63 -1.75 -14.83
N ILE A 458 22.33 -1.96 -14.67
CA ILE A 458 21.30 -0.95 -14.95
C ILE A 458 21.47 0.24 -14.01
N GLU A 459 21.65 0.00 -12.72
CA GLU A 459 21.83 1.06 -11.73
C GLU A 459 23.13 1.85 -11.98
N SER A 460 24.25 1.16 -12.19
CA SER A 460 25.54 1.79 -12.48
C SER A 460 25.51 2.59 -13.77
N LEU A 461 24.99 2.03 -14.84
CA LEU A 461 24.87 2.70 -16.14
C LEU A 461 23.87 3.86 -16.11
N SER A 462 22.81 3.77 -15.30
CA SER A 462 21.84 4.85 -15.15
C SER A 462 22.44 6.08 -14.47
N VAL A 463 23.27 5.85 -13.45
CA VAL A 463 24.00 6.93 -12.76
C VAL A 463 25.03 7.58 -13.71
N GLU A 464 25.77 6.76 -14.46
CA GLU A 464 26.76 7.27 -15.41
C GLU A 464 26.12 8.04 -16.56
N VAL A 465 25.03 7.54 -17.15
CA VAL A 465 24.30 8.22 -18.23
C VAL A 465 23.66 9.52 -17.72
N ALA A 466 23.12 9.53 -16.49
CA ALA A 466 22.60 10.74 -15.86
C ALA A 466 23.71 11.79 -15.63
N SER A 467 24.92 11.35 -15.26
CA SER A 467 26.07 12.26 -15.02
C SER A 467 26.62 12.90 -16.30
N LEU A 468 26.35 12.34 -17.48
CA LEU A 468 26.80 12.87 -18.77
C LEU A 468 26.05 14.14 -19.19
N GLY A 469 24.98 14.55 -18.48
CA GLY A 469 24.25 15.79 -18.77
C GLY A 469 23.59 15.84 -20.16
N ILE A 470 23.39 14.71 -20.79
CA ILE A 470 22.82 14.62 -22.15
C ILE A 470 21.32 14.98 -22.17
N PHE A 471 20.69 14.99 -21.01
CA PHE A 471 19.26 15.23 -20.86
C PHE A 471 18.97 16.40 -19.90
N ASP A 472 18.73 17.57 -20.45
CA ASP A 472 18.33 18.77 -19.67
C ASP A 472 16.89 18.69 -19.11
N ALA A 473 16.10 17.68 -19.45
CA ALA A 473 14.66 17.62 -19.17
C ALA A 473 14.11 16.29 -18.65
N LEU A 474 14.92 15.24 -18.53
CA LEU A 474 14.45 13.93 -18.04
C LEU A 474 14.79 13.75 -16.56
N ASN A 475 13.79 13.35 -15.77
CA ASN A 475 13.99 12.89 -14.39
C ASN A 475 14.84 11.61 -14.39
N THR A 476 15.60 11.38 -13.33
CA THR A 476 16.44 10.17 -13.14
C THR A 476 15.67 8.86 -13.34
N VAL A 477 14.37 8.84 -13.07
CA VAL A 477 13.45 7.71 -13.29
C VAL A 477 13.30 7.38 -14.78
N ASP A 478 13.22 8.40 -15.64
CA ASP A 478 13.08 8.19 -17.08
C ASP A 478 14.38 7.67 -17.71
N VAL A 479 15.52 8.07 -17.16
CA VAL A 479 16.84 7.55 -17.56
C VAL A 479 16.98 6.09 -17.18
N GLN A 480 16.55 5.67 -15.99
CA GLN A 480 16.56 4.28 -15.55
C GLN A 480 15.69 3.39 -16.44
N LYS A 481 14.45 3.82 -16.73
CA LYS A 481 13.54 3.09 -17.64
C LYS A 481 14.15 2.91 -19.04
N LEU A 482 14.85 3.91 -19.52
CA LEU A 482 15.50 3.88 -20.82
C LEU A 482 16.69 2.92 -20.84
N VAL A 483 17.58 3.01 -19.84
CA VAL A 483 18.74 2.14 -19.69
C VAL A 483 18.29 0.69 -19.51
N LYS A 484 17.29 0.42 -18.68
CA LYS A 484 16.68 -0.90 -18.49
C LYS A 484 16.23 -1.51 -19.82
N LYS A 485 15.46 -0.75 -20.61
CA LYS A 485 14.96 -1.21 -21.93
C LYS A 485 16.07 -1.51 -22.94
N ILE A 486 17.19 -0.83 -22.84
CA ILE A 486 18.37 -1.08 -23.71
C ILE A 486 19.12 -2.32 -23.24
N VAL A 487 19.37 -2.44 -21.94
CA VAL A 487 20.10 -3.57 -21.33
C VAL A 487 19.35 -4.89 -21.50
N GLU A 488 18.03 -4.89 -21.38
CA GLU A 488 17.19 -6.09 -21.56
C GLU A 488 17.23 -6.66 -22.99
N LYS A 489 17.54 -5.84 -23.98
CA LYS A 489 17.66 -6.27 -25.39
C LYS A 489 19.03 -6.83 -25.76
N GLN A 490 20.00 -6.70 -24.89
CA GLN A 490 21.36 -7.15 -25.14
C GLN A 490 21.62 -8.56 -24.59
N SER A 491 22.59 -9.26 -25.19
CA SER A 491 22.98 -10.60 -24.72
C SER A 491 23.62 -10.52 -23.33
N ILE A 492 23.52 -11.62 -22.59
CA ILE A 492 23.85 -11.72 -21.18
C ILE A 492 25.37 -11.69 -20.91
N ASP A 493 26.16 -12.08 -21.93
CA ASP A 493 27.62 -12.24 -21.85
C ASP A 493 28.42 -11.01 -22.31
N ILE A 494 27.75 -9.85 -22.47
CA ILE A 494 28.41 -8.61 -22.86
C ILE A 494 29.26 -8.07 -21.70
N GLU A 495 30.52 -7.75 -21.95
CA GLU A 495 31.39 -7.05 -21.03
C GLU A 495 30.85 -5.66 -20.71
N TYR A 496 30.95 -5.24 -19.43
CA TYR A 496 30.42 -3.96 -18.94
C TYR A 496 30.79 -2.77 -19.81
N ASN A 497 32.07 -2.68 -20.25
CA ASN A 497 32.52 -1.57 -21.07
C ASN A 497 31.90 -1.55 -22.49
N GLN A 498 31.63 -2.71 -23.04
CA GLN A 498 30.94 -2.82 -24.35
C GLN A 498 29.46 -2.45 -24.19
N LEU A 499 28.81 -2.93 -23.11
CA LEU A 499 27.44 -2.59 -22.80
C LEU A 499 27.27 -1.09 -22.57
N LYS A 500 28.19 -0.46 -21.83
CA LYS A 500 28.24 0.98 -21.60
C LYS A 500 28.26 1.79 -22.91
N LEU A 501 29.12 1.41 -23.86
CA LEU A 501 29.17 2.06 -25.18
C LEU A 501 27.85 1.94 -25.94
N VAL A 502 27.25 0.75 -25.94
CA VAL A 502 25.96 0.51 -26.59
C VAL A 502 24.83 1.35 -25.93
N VAL A 503 24.81 1.41 -24.61
CA VAL A 503 23.80 2.20 -23.86
C VAL A 503 23.96 3.68 -24.16
N ILE A 504 25.18 4.21 -24.13
CA ILE A 504 25.45 5.63 -24.42
C ILE A 504 25.05 5.95 -25.87
N GLN A 505 25.44 5.12 -26.84
CA GLN A 505 25.15 5.33 -28.25
C GLN A 505 23.64 5.31 -28.54
N GLN A 506 22.91 4.31 -28.03
CA GLN A 506 21.46 4.22 -28.22
C GLN A 506 20.71 5.34 -27.48
N THR A 507 21.23 5.80 -26.35
CA THR A 507 20.67 6.91 -25.59
C THR A 507 20.81 8.23 -26.38
N ILE A 508 21.96 8.46 -27.01
CA ILE A 508 22.17 9.62 -27.89
C ILE A 508 21.24 9.57 -29.11
N GLU A 509 21.11 8.42 -29.76
CA GLU A 509 20.21 8.25 -30.91
C GLU A 509 18.75 8.51 -30.56
N LEU A 510 18.29 8.05 -29.38
CA LEU A 510 16.93 8.29 -28.91
C LEU A 510 16.69 9.76 -28.58
N ASN A 511 17.67 10.44 -27.97
CA ASN A 511 17.57 11.87 -27.70
C ASN A 511 17.51 12.68 -29.00
N GLN A 512 18.34 12.34 -30.00
CA GLN A 512 18.28 12.97 -31.33
C GLN A 512 16.93 12.76 -32.02
N LYS A 513 16.34 11.56 -31.93
CA LYS A 513 15.00 11.27 -32.47
C LYS A 513 13.90 12.05 -31.75
N GLN A 514 14.01 12.22 -30.43
CA GLN A 514 13.08 13.05 -29.66
C GLN A 514 13.21 14.54 -30.02
N GLN A 515 14.42 15.05 -30.12
CA GLN A 515 14.66 16.43 -30.55
C GLN A 515 14.13 16.68 -31.99
N GLN A 516 14.33 15.73 -32.90
CA GLN A 516 13.74 15.82 -34.25
C GLN A 516 12.22 15.79 -34.24
N LYS A 517 11.60 14.99 -33.34
CA LYS A 517 10.13 14.97 -33.17
C LYS A 517 9.62 16.30 -32.58
N ILE A 518 10.36 16.91 -31.67
CA ILE A 518 10.01 18.21 -31.09
C ILE A 518 10.13 19.29 -32.18
N LEU A 519 11.23 19.32 -32.92
CA LEU A 519 11.45 20.25 -34.04
C LEU A 519 10.40 20.07 -35.16
N SER A 520 10.02 18.83 -35.48
CA SER A 520 8.97 18.57 -36.47
C SER A 520 7.58 19.00 -35.96
N LYS A 521 7.33 18.88 -34.65
CA LYS A 521 6.09 19.31 -34.02
C LYS A 521 6.01 20.83 -33.89
N GLU A 522 7.13 21.51 -33.65
CA GLU A 522 7.22 22.97 -33.68
C GLU A 522 7.03 23.50 -35.10
N LYS A 523 7.64 22.89 -36.10
CA LYS A 523 7.44 23.22 -37.52
C LYS A 523 6.01 23.00 -37.99
N TYR A 524 5.33 21.94 -37.48
CA TYR A 524 3.93 21.67 -37.75
C TYR A 524 3.00 22.70 -37.08
N LEU A 525 3.38 23.23 -35.92
CA LEU A 525 2.64 24.26 -35.19
C LEU A 525 2.82 25.66 -35.81
N GLU A 526 3.94 25.95 -36.47
CA GLU A 526 4.14 27.18 -37.25
C GLU A 526 3.23 27.23 -38.49
N ILE A 527 2.87 26.07 -39.05
CA ILE A 527 1.92 25.97 -40.18
C ILE A 527 0.47 26.17 -39.71
N ARG A 528 0.17 26.02 -38.42
CA ARG A 528 -1.17 26.23 -37.83
C ARG A 528 -1.12 27.28 -36.72
N PRO A 529 -1.28 28.57 -37.05
CA PRO A 529 -1.06 29.65 -36.10
C PRO A 529 -1.91 29.55 -34.82
N LEU A 530 -3.16 29.07 -34.91
CA LEU A 530 -4.05 28.90 -33.75
C LEU A 530 -3.53 27.84 -32.74
N LEU A 531 -2.99 26.75 -33.23
CA LEU A 531 -2.40 25.71 -32.40
C LEU A 531 -1.08 26.15 -31.78
N SER A 532 -0.29 26.94 -32.48
CA SER A 532 0.94 27.55 -31.97
C SER A 532 0.64 28.51 -30.83
N ILE A 533 -0.30 29.41 -30.99
CA ILE A 533 -0.71 30.38 -29.97
C ILE A 533 -1.26 29.69 -28.74
N ARG A 534 -2.12 28.67 -28.90
CA ARG A 534 -2.64 27.86 -27.79
C ARG A 534 -1.52 27.19 -26.99
N ASN A 535 -0.58 26.55 -27.68
CA ASN A 535 0.50 25.83 -27.00
C ASN A 535 1.54 26.75 -26.35
N LYS A 536 1.76 27.95 -26.91
CA LYS A 536 2.56 28.99 -26.25
C LYS A 536 1.88 29.49 -24.98
N ALA A 537 0.58 29.72 -25.01
CA ALA A 537 -0.20 30.12 -23.84
C ALA A 537 -0.11 29.07 -22.71
N LEU A 538 -0.27 27.80 -23.03
CA LEU A 538 -0.16 26.69 -22.07
C LEU A 538 1.26 26.60 -21.46
N LYS A 539 2.31 26.78 -22.26
CA LYS A 539 3.69 26.83 -21.76
C LYS A 539 3.95 28.00 -20.81
N MET A 540 3.29 29.14 -21.04
CA MET A 540 3.40 30.35 -20.21
C MET A 540 2.42 30.38 -19.04
N LYS A 541 1.68 29.28 -18.79
CA LYS A 541 0.61 29.18 -17.78
C LYS A 541 -0.47 30.28 -17.92
N GLN A 542 -0.69 30.75 -19.14
CA GLN A 542 -1.77 31.69 -19.48
C GLN A 542 -2.95 30.93 -20.05
N HIS A 543 -4.14 31.47 -19.81
CA HIS A 543 -5.33 30.84 -20.38
C HIS A 543 -5.31 30.96 -21.93
N PRO A 544 -5.51 29.87 -22.69
CA PRO A 544 -5.46 29.92 -24.16
C PRO A 544 -6.39 30.92 -24.81
N TYR A 545 -7.56 31.16 -24.22
CA TYR A 545 -8.53 32.14 -24.68
C TYR A 545 -7.95 33.56 -24.69
N ASP A 546 -7.27 33.98 -23.64
CA ASP A 546 -6.68 35.32 -23.52
C ASP A 546 -5.60 35.55 -24.59
N SER A 547 -4.77 34.53 -24.81
CA SER A 547 -3.73 34.57 -25.86
C SER A 547 -4.29 34.59 -27.26
N LEU A 548 -5.41 33.92 -27.53
CA LEU A 548 -6.10 33.98 -28.82
C LEU A 548 -6.77 35.33 -29.02
N ASN A 549 -7.33 35.93 -27.99
CA ASN A 549 -7.94 37.24 -27.99
C ASN A 549 -6.90 38.36 -28.26
N ILE A 550 -5.78 38.34 -27.56
CA ILE A 550 -4.67 39.31 -27.76
C ILE A 550 -4.13 39.23 -29.18
N ASN A 551 -4.07 38.07 -29.79
CA ASN A 551 -3.60 37.89 -31.16
C ASN A 551 -4.72 38.10 -32.21
N LYS A 552 -5.90 38.60 -31.82
CA LYS A 552 -7.06 38.95 -32.68
C LYS A 552 -7.64 37.75 -33.47
N TYR A 553 -7.50 36.52 -32.91
CA TYR A 553 -8.11 35.32 -33.49
C TYR A 553 -9.54 35.06 -32.96
N ILE A 554 -9.93 35.73 -31.88
CA ILE A 554 -11.30 35.71 -31.35
C ILE A 554 -11.95 37.03 -31.73
N LYS A 555 -13.04 36.97 -32.49
CA LYS A 555 -13.83 38.13 -32.84
C LYS A 555 -14.75 38.49 -31.68
N ASN A 556 -14.84 39.77 -31.36
CA ASN A 556 -15.79 40.26 -30.36
C ASN A 556 -17.16 40.41 -31.03
N PRO A 557 -18.18 39.62 -30.67
CA PRO A 557 -19.48 39.69 -31.34
C PRO A 557 -20.17 41.04 -31.17
N ILE A 558 -19.80 41.83 -30.17
CA ILE A 558 -20.36 43.18 -29.95
C ILE A 558 -19.81 44.19 -30.97
N GLU A 559 -18.56 44.07 -31.39
CA GLU A 559 -17.97 44.98 -32.39
C GLU A 559 -18.46 44.70 -33.80
N GLU A 560 -18.86 43.47 -34.13
CA GLU A 560 -19.46 43.13 -35.43
C GLU A 560 -20.91 43.65 -35.58
N PHE A 561 -21.65 43.81 -34.47
CA PHE A 561 -23.04 44.32 -34.52
C PHE A 561 -23.14 45.85 -34.62
N TYR A 562 -22.07 46.59 -34.37
CA TYR A 562 -22.03 48.05 -34.47
C TYR A 562 -21.39 48.58 -35.77
N THR A 563 -21.01 47.72 -36.69
CA THR A 563 -20.38 48.08 -37.99
C THR A 563 -21.29 47.75 -39.21
N ILE A 564 -22.61 47.56 -38.99
CA ILE A 564 -23.61 47.47 -40.06
C ILE A 564 -24.47 48.71 -40.01
#